data_d36f8e49daed6cdfa795d9405f1eb56d
#
_entry.id   d36f8e49daed6cdfa795d9405f1eb56d
#
_cell.length_a   1.000
_cell.length_b   1.000
_cell.length_c   1.000
_cell.angle_alpha   90.00
_cell.angle_beta   90.00
_cell.angle_gamma   90.00
#
_symmetry.space_group_name_H-M   'P 1'
#
loop_
_entity.id
_entity.type
_entity.pdbx_description
1 polymer ?
#
loop_
_entity_poly.entity_id
_entity_poly.type
_entity_poly.pdbx_seq_one_letter_code
_entity_poly.pdbx_strand_id
1 'polypeptide(L)'
;MKSTYDFLVIGSGIAGLSFALKVAKVGTVAIITKEKVTDSSTSQAQGGIASVFDELDSFDLHIKDTLASGDGLCHPDVVETVVKNGPDRIHELIDLGVKFNLRENVKGSKKTSQLDLGREGGHSQNRIIHAEDMTGREIERVLVSHIHQNDNIELFEDHIAIDLITVSTSMKRGLITTTHEDYCCGAYVLDKQTSRVVTFCAKNTLVATGGAGKVYLYTSNPDIATGDGIAMGYRAGATLINLEFVQFHPTCLYHPDAKNFLISEAVRGEGGILINERGNPFMQKYDPMKDLACRDVVARAIDTELKKSGDDSVFLDISQKDAKFVRKRFPNIYQRCLGFGYDMAKEPIPVVPAAHYMCGGIATDIHAKTDIQNLYAVGEAACTGLHGANRLASNSLIEAVVYAHAASQAAIESLQKGEFKSLPEIPDWDDTGTTDSDEVIMVSHNWDEIRRLMWNYVGIVRSNKRLARAQRRIDIIQKEIQEYYWNFKVESGLIELRNIATVADLIIKCASYRKESRGLHYNLEYPGRDDIKWHKDSRIRRSFLV
;
A
#
# COMPACT_ATOMS: atom_id res chain seq x y z
N MET A 1 11.78 28.05 6.24
CA MET A 1 13.16 27.51 6.47
C MET A 1 13.43 26.50 5.37
N LYS A 2 14.58 26.56 4.71
CA LYS A 2 14.93 25.64 3.61
C LYS A 2 16.03 24.70 4.07
N SER A 3 15.82 23.40 3.81
CA SER A 3 16.81 22.35 4.04
C SER A 3 17.15 21.68 2.71
N THR A 4 18.43 21.42 2.46
CA THR A 4 18.89 20.86 1.17
C THR A 4 19.64 19.57 1.39
N TYR A 5 19.25 18.54 0.65
CA TYR A 5 19.81 17.17 0.69
C TYR A 5 20.11 16.64 -0.70
N ASP A 6 20.92 15.61 -0.79
CA ASP A 6 21.10 14.88 -2.04
C ASP A 6 19.86 14.02 -2.34
N PHE A 7 19.26 13.44 -1.28
CA PHE A 7 18.09 12.56 -1.38
C PHE A 7 17.02 12.92 -0.36
N LEU A 8 15.79 13.02 -0.81
CA LEU A 8 14.59 13.13 0.03
C LEU A 8 13.79 11.85 -0.08
N VAL A 9 13.51 11.20 1.06
CA VAL A 9 12.70 9.99 1.16
C VAL A 9 11.40 10.32 1.90
N ILE A 10 10.26 10.13 1.25
CA ILE A 10 8.94 10.37 1.85
C ILE A 10 8.31 9.02 2.18
N GLY A 11 8.31 8.65 3.45
CA GLY A 11 7.81 7.39 3.99
C GLY A 11 8.91 6.51 4.59
N SER A 12 8.62 5.95 5.77
CA SER A 12 9.53 5.15 6.61
C SER A 12 9.22 3.64 6.61
N GLY A 13 8.46 3.13 5.63
CA GLY A 13 8.28 1.69 5.44
C GLY A 13 9.54 1.01 4.93
N ILE A 14 9.50 -0.33 4.78
CA ILE A 14 10.63 -1.16 4.30
C ILE A 14 11.28 -0.60 3.03
N ALA A 15 10.48 -0.08 2.09
CA ALA A 15 10.96 0.48 0.82
C ALA A 15 11.83 1.74 1.05
N GLY A 16 11.30 2.72 1.80
CA GLY A 16 12.00 3.98 2.10
C GLY A 16 13.27 3.77 2.90
N LEU A 17 13.21 2.97 3.97
CA LEU A 17 14.37 2.69 4.82
C LEU A 17 15.47 1.92 4.07
N SER A 18 15.09 0.92 3.23
CA SER A 18 16.04 0.16 2.41
C SER A 18 16.74 1.04 1.37
N PHE A 19 16.02 1.96 0.73
CA PHE A 19 16.60 2.93 -0.19
C PHE A 19 17.56 3.87 0.54
N ALA A 20 17.11 4.48 1.66
CA ALA A 20 17.89 5.46 2.42
C ALA A 20 19.25 4.92 2.84
N LEU A 21 19.31 3.69 3.40
CA LEU A 21 20.56 3.03 3.80
C LEU A 21 21.54 2.81 2.64
N LYS A 22 21.03 2.64 1.42
CA LYS A 22 21.87 2.42 0.24
C LYS A 22 22.46 3.74 -0.29
N VAL A 23 21.63 4.79 -0.41
CA VAL A 23 22.06 6.09 -0.97
C VAL A 23 22.86 6.93 0.02
N ALA A 24 22.72 6.70 1.33
CA ALA A 24 23.51 7.35 2.38
C ALA A 24 25.03 7.09 2.29
N LYS A 25 25.42 6.08 1.50
CA LYS A 25 26.85 5.80 1.20
C LYS A 25 27.49 6.86 0.31
N VAL A 26 26.70 7.66 -0.40
CA VAL A 26 27.20 8.61 -1.42
C VAL A 26 26.67 10.03 -1.25
N GLY A 27 25.72 10.28 -0.34
CA GLY A 27 25.16 11.61 -0.16
C GLY A 27 24.31 11.73 1.12
N THR A 28 23.84 12.93 1.37
CA THR A 28 22.97 13.26 2.52
C THR A 28 21.51 12.89 2.23
N VAL A 29 20.83 12.36 3.22
CA VAL A 29 19.46 11.84 3.12
C VAL A 29 18.56 12.46 4.19
N ALA A 30 17.42 13.02 3.78
CA ALA A 30 16.32 13.32 4.67
C ALA A 30 15.24 12.25 4.54
N ILE A 31 14.79 11.67 5.65
CA ILE A 31 13.63 10.79 5.71
C ILE A 31 12.49 11.55 6.40
N ILE A 32 11.35 11.67 5.71
CA ILE A 32 10.14 12.31 6.22
C ILE A 32 9.12 11.24 6.56
N THR A 33 8.63 11.22 7.79
CA THR A 33 7.52 10.34 8.21
C THR A 33 6.49 11.11 9.03
N LYS A 34 5.20 10.91 8.71
CA LYS A 34 4.10 11.69 9.31
C LYS A 34 3.75 11.30 10.74
N GLU A 35 4.20 10.14 11.18
CA GLU A 35 4.10 9.64 12.56
C GLU A 35 5.47 9.11 12.98
N LYS A 36 5.54 8.24 13.99
CA LYS A 36 6.80 7.61 14.36
C LYS A 36 7.32 6.70 13.25
N VAL A 37 8.63 6.55 13.18
CA VAL A 37 9.29 5.75 12.13
C VAL A 37 8.78 4.31 12.09
N THR A 38 8.31 3.78 13.22
CA THR A 38 7.76 2.42 13.38
C THR A 38 6.26 2.32 13.08
N ASP A 39 5.58 3.44 12.84
CA ASP A 39 4.17 3.45 12.49
C ASP A 39 4.02 3.29 10.97
N SER A 40 4.06 2.05 10.51
CA SER A 40 4.01 1.70 9.09
C SER A 40 3.16 0.47 8.83
N SER A 41 2.73 0.28 7.56
CA SER A 41 2.13 -0.99 7.14
C SER A 41 3.13 -2.15 7.22
N THR A 42 4.43 -1.86 7.13
CA THR A 42 5.49 -2.85 7.28
C THR A 42 5.47 -3.48 8.66
N SER A 43 5.41 -2.67 9.74
CA SER A 43 5.38 -3.18 11.12
C SER A 43 4.18 -4.09 11.42
N GLN A 44 3.10 -3.95 10.65
CA GLN A 44 1.87 -4.74 10.79
C GLN A 44 1.83 -5.97 9.87
N ALA A 45 2.83 -6.18 9.00
CA ALA A 45 2.88 -7.32 8.11
C ALA A 45 3.08 -8.63 8.88
N GLN A 46 2.00 -9.41 9.00
CA GLN A 46 1.95 -10.70 9.73
C GLN A 46 2.49 -11.84 8.88
N GLY A 47 2.31 -11.77 7.56
CA GLY A 47 2.78 -12.78 6.62
C GLY A 47 4.30 -12.82 6.53
N GLY A 48 4.81 -13.17 5.36
CA GLY A 48 6.23 -13.23 5.11
C GLY A 48 6.63 -12.49 3.84
N ILE A 49 7.81 -12.80 3.38
CA ILE A 49 8.38 -12.31 2.14
C ILE A 49 8.60 -13.49 1.19
N ALA A 50 8.02 -13.41 -0.01
CA ALA A 50 8.10 -14.51 -0.98
C ALA A 50 9.45 -14.50 -1.70
N SER A 51 10.22 -15.59 -1.63
CA SER A 51 11.45 -15.75 -2.40
C SER A 51 11.84 -17.22 -2.53
N VAL A 52 12.54 -17.55 -3.61
CA VAL A 52 12.90 -18.93 -3.95
C VAL A 52 14.18 -19.34 -3.21
N PHE A 53 14.07 -20.31 -2.29
CA PHE A 53 15.20 -20.87 -1.52
C PHE A 53 15.18 -22.39 -1.40
N ASP A 54 14.06 -23.06 -1.66
CA ASP A 54 13.94 -24.52 -1.58
C ASP A 54 14.32 -25.16 -2.91
N GLU A 55 14.96 -26.33 -2.87
CA GLU A 55 15.35 -27.10 -4.07
C GLU A 55 14.13 -27.62 -4.87
N LEU A 56 12.97 -27.75 -4.23
CA LEU A 56 11.71 -28.13 -4.88
C LEU A 56 10.99 -26.96 -5.53
N ASP A 57 11.47 -25.72 -5.32
CA ASP A 57 10.94 -24.49 -5.91
C ASP A 57 11.86 -23.99 -7.03
N SER A 58 11.31 -23.13 -7.90
CA SER A 58 12.08 -22.49 -8.96
C SER A 58 11.58 -21.08 -9.26
N PHE A 59 12.42 -20.27 -9.87
CA PHE A 59 12.01 -18.95 -10.36
C PHE A 59 10.82 -19.05 -11.31
N ASP A 60 10.81 -20.04 -12.21
CA ASP A 60 9.73 -20.24 -13.18
C ASP A 60 8.39 -20.54 -12.50
N LEU A 61 8.39 -21.32 -11.41
CA LEU A 61 7.18 -21.58 -10.63
C LEU A 61 6.67 -20.32 -9.93
N HIS A 62 7.56 -19.51 -9.32
CA HIS A 62 7.17 -18.27 -8.69
C HIS A 62 6.67 -17.22 -9.71
N ILE A 63 7.34 -17.10 -10.86
CA ILE A 63 6.90 -16.26 -11.99
C ILE A 63 5.52 -16.68 -12.45
N LYS A 64 5.30 -17.98 -12.68
CA LYS A 64 4.00 -18.53 -13.12
C LYS A 64 2.89 -18.22 -12.12
N ASP A 65 3.12 -18.45 -10.83
CA ASP A 65 2.15 -18.16 -9.77
C ASP A 65 1.79 -16.66 -9.72
N THR A 66 2.80 -15.78 -9.87
CA THR A 66 2.61 -14.33 -9.90
C THR A 66 1.80 -13.88 -11.11
N LEU A 67 2.15 -14.36 -12.31
CA LEU A 67 1.43 -14.04 -13.54
C LEU A 67 -0.02 -14.55 -13.50
N ALA A 68 -0.25 -15.75 -12.95
CA ALA A 68 -1.59 -16.30 -12.78
C ALA A 68 -2.44 -15.46 -11.81
N SER A 69 -1.86 -15.02 -10.69
CA SER A 69 -2.55 -14.15 -9.73
C SER A 69 -2.93 -12.80 -10.33
N GLY A 70 -2.05 -12.20 -11.13
CA GLY A 70 -2.26 -10.88 -11.74
C GLY A 70 -3.24 -10.84 -12.90
N ASP A 71 -3.89 -11.95 -13.22
CA ASP A 71 -4.98 -12.10 -14.19
C ASP A 71 -4.71 -11.43 -15.55
N GLY A 72 -3.48 -11.63 -16.05
CA GLY A 72 -3.03 -11.20 -17.39
C GLY A 72 -2.57 -9.73 -17.47
N LEU A 73 -2.53 -8.97 -16.40
CA LEU A 73 -2.04 -7.57 -16.40
C LEU A 73 -0.68 -7.38 -15.73
N CYS A 74 -0.03 -8.45 -15.25
CA CYS A 74 1.37 -8.33 -14.84
C CYS A 74 2.25 -7.98 -16.05
N HIS A 75 3.32 -7.23 -15.81
CA HIS A 75 4.40 -7.02 -16.76
C HIS A 75 5.44 -8.13 -16.58
N PRO A 76 5.60 -9.05 -17.55
CA PRO A 76 6.42 -10.26 -17.36
C PRO A 76 7.89 -9.97 -17.05
N ASP A 77 8.47 -8.94 -17.64
CA ASP A 77 9.84 -8.48 -17.40
C ASP A 77 10.04 -7.99 -15.96
N VAL A 78 9.03 -7.29 -15.41
CA VAL A 78 9.01 -6.85 -14.02
C VAL A 78 8.89 -8.05 -13.08
N VAL A 79 7.99 -8.99 -13.38
CA VAL A 79 7.82 -10.22 -12.56
C VAL A 79 9.13 -11.00 -12.52
N GLU A 80 9.77 -11.19 -13.67
CA GLU A 80 11.06 -11.87 -13.77
C GLU A 80 12.15 -11.15 -12.98
N THR A 81 12.22 -9.83 -13.08
CA THR A 81 13.18 -9.00 -12.35
C THR A 81 13.00 -9.14 -10.84
N VAL A 82 11.77 -9.01 -10.32
CA VAL A 82 11.52 -9.10 -8.87
C VAL A 82 11.82 -10.49 -8.35
N VAL A 83 11.35 -11.53 -9.03
CA VAL A 83 11.52 -12.91 -8.59
C VAL A 83 12.99 -13.33 -8.59
N LYS A 84 13.76 -13.01 -9.65
CA LYS A 84 15.17 -13.39 -9.75
C LYS A 84 16.09 -12.62 -8.79
N ASN A 85 15.79 -11.35 -8.51
CA ASN A 85 16.58 -10.55 -7.57
C ASN A 85 16.14 -10.72 -6.11
N GLY A 86 15.05 -11.45 -5.86
CA GLY A 86 14.52 -11.69 -4.52
C GLY A 86 15.52 -12.29 -3.53
N PRO A 87 16.18 -13.42 -3.85
CA PRO A 87 17.12 -14.07 -2.94
C PRO A 87 18.25 -13.15 -2.47
N ASP A 88 18.81 -12.34 -3.36
CA ASP A 88 19.88 -11.40 -2.99
C ASP A 88 19.42 -10.34 -1.98
N ARG A 89 18.17 -9.88 -2.11
CA ARG A 89 17.60 -8.89 -1.17
C ARG A 89 17.33 -9.51 0.20
N ILE A 90 16.95 -10.79 0.24
CA ILE A 90 16.81 -11.52 1.49
C ILE A 90 18.16 -11.71 2.16
N HIS A 91 19.22 -12.03 1.41
CA HIS A 91 20.57 -12.12 1.96
C HIS A 91 21.02 -10.77 2.54
N GLU A 92 20.78 -9.66 1.85
CA GLU A 92 21.08 -8.32 2.39
C GLU A 92 20.37 -8.04 3.72
N LEU A 93 19.09 -8.43 3.85
CA LEU A 93 18.36 -8.28 5.12
C LEU A 93 18.96 -9.16 6.24
N ILE A 94 19.39 -10.38 5.92
CA ILE A 94 20.07 -11.28 6.86
C ILE A 94 21.43 -10.70 7.28
N ASP A 95 22.18 -10.15 6.34
CA ASP A 95 23.50 -9.53 6.60
C ASP A 95 23.37 -8.27 7.46
N LEU A 96 22.25 -7.52 7.33
CA LEU A 96 21.90 -6.41 8.22
C LEU A 96 21.48 -6.88 9.61
N GLY A 97 21.20 -8.17 9.81
CA GLY A 97 20.87 -8.74 11.11
C GLY A 97 19.39 -9.09 11.32
N VAL A 98 18.57 -9.13 10.28
CA VAL A 98 17.18 -9.64 10.34
C VAL A 98 17.21 -11.12 10.66
N LYS A 99 16.44 -11.53 11.67
CA LYS A 99 16.34 -12.91 12.14
C LYS A 99 15.07 -13.56 11.62
N PHE A 100 15.20 -14.32 10.54
CA PHE A 100 14.11 -15.18 10.05
C PHE A 100 14.10 -16.53 10.78
N ASN A 101 12.95 -17.19 10.79
CA ASN A 101 12.80 -18.52 11.38
C ASN A 101 13.62 -19.55 10.61
N LEU A 102 14.25 -20.46 11.37
CA LEU A 102 15.06 -21.54 10.84
C LEU A 102 14.36 -22.89 11.08
N ARG A 103 14.53 -23.82 10.13
CA ARG A 103 14.07 -25.21 10.29
C ARG A 103 14.77 -25.86 11.47
N GLU A 104 14.05 -26.55 12.35
CA GLU A 104 14.64 -27.33 13.42
C GLU A 104 15.45 -28.53 12.84
N ASN A 105 16.67 -28.76 13.36
CA ASN A 105 17.49 -29.96 13.13
C ASN A 105 18.28 -30.11 11.80
N VAL A 106 18.65 -29.04 11.10
CA VAL A 106 19.59 -29.14 9.97
C VAL A 106 21.02 -28.84 10.43
N LYS A 107 21.79 -29.86 10.85
CA LYS A 107 23.24 -29.72 11.17
C LYS A 107 24.06 -29.68 9.87
N GLY A 108 24.82 -28.61 9.65
CA GLY A 108 25.89 -28.57 8.65
C GLY A 108 25.59 -27.92 7.30
N SER A 109 24.42 -27.30 7.08
CA SER A 109 24.10 -26.58 5.85
C SER A 109 24.35 -25.06 5.95
N LYS A 110 24.44 -24.38 4.79
CA LYS A 110 24.54 -22.91 4.74
C LYS A 110 23.33 -22.24 5.42
N LYS A 111 23.52 -21.09 6.07
CA LYS A 111 22.48 -20.39 6.86
C LYS A 111 21.13 -20.23 6.12
N THR A 112 21.14 -20.04 4.81
CA THR A 112 19.94 -19.81 4.00
C THR A 112 19.18 -21.08 3.61
N SER A 113 19.88 -22.25 3.53
CA SER A 113 19.22 -23.56 3.32
C SER A 113 18.49 -24.07 4.58
N GLN A 114 18.55 -23.31 5.66
CA GLN A 114 17.92 -23.62 6.94
C GLN A 114 16.65 -22.81 7.20
N LEU A 115 16.26 -21.91 6.29
CA LEU A 115 15.06 -21.08 6.46
C LEU A 115 13.81 -21.95 6.56
N ASP A 116 12.95 -21.65 7.51
CA ASP A 116 11.62 -22.22 7.59
C ASP A 116 10.71 -21.49 6.60
N LEU A 117 10.12 -22.24 5.65
CA LEU A 117 9.37 -21.68 4.54
C LEU A 117 7.89 -22.06 4.67
N GLY A 118 7.05 -21.05 4.79
CA GLY A 118 5.62 -21.19 4.76
C GLY A 118 5.05 -21.21 3.33
N ARG A 119 3.74 -21.48 3.23
CA ARG A 119 2.95 -21.39 2.01
C ARG A 119 1.70 -20.55 2.23
N GLU A 120 1.43 -19.64 1.32
CA GLU A 120 0.21 -18.83 1.31
C GLU A 120 -0.63 -19.08 0.05
N GLY A 121 -1.86 -18.58 0.04
CA GLY A 121 -2.80 -18.74 -1.07
C GLY A 121 -2.22 -18.26 -2.41
N GLY A 122 -2.42 -19.04 -3.47
CA GLY A 122 -1.91 -18.74 -4.81
C GLY A 122 -0.48 -19.24 -5.09
N HIS A 123 0.28 -19.63 -4.08
CA HIS A 123 1.62 -20.20 -4.27
C HIS A 123 1.57 -21.72 -4.50
N SER A 124 2.29 -22.18 -5.50
CA SER A 124 2.44 -23.62 -5.81
C SER A 124 3.43 -24.32 -4.87
N GLN A 125 4.39 -23.60 -4.31
CA GLN A 125 5.46 -24.11 -3.44
C GLN A 125 5.60 -23.32 -2.14
N ASN A 126 6.32 -23.90 -1.16
CA ASN A 126 6.70 -23.23 0.08
C ASN A 126 7.86 -22.27 -0.21
N ARG A 127 7.60 -20.95 -0.16
CA ARG A 127 8.61 -19.92 -0.42
C ARG A 127 8.47 -18.68 0.46
N ILE A 128 7.58 -18.73 1.43
CA ILE A 128 7.32 -17.59 2.30
C ILE A 128 8.27 -17.63 3.49
N ILE A 129 9.23 -16.73 3.48
CA ILE A 129 10.20 -16.53 4.56
C ILE A 129 9.54 -15.66 5.62
N HIS A 130 9.62 -16.04 6.89
CA HIS A 130 8.92 -15.35 7.97
C HIS A 130 9.77 -15.26 9.25
N ALA A 131 9.42 -14.28 10.09
CA ALA A 131 9.93 -14.12 11.45
C ALA A 131 8.72 -14.18 12.39
N GLU A 132 8.51 -15.35 13.01
CA GLU A 132 7.33 -15.67 13.81
C GLU A 132 6.02 -15.34 13.03
N ASP A 133 5.11 -14.55 13.61
CA ASP A 133 3.87 -14.05 12.98
C ASP A 133 3.86 -12.52 12.81
N MET A 134 5.05 -11.88 12.84
CA MET A 134 5.23 -10.43 12.69
C MET A 134 6.51 -10.11 11.91
N THR A 135 6.65 -10.70 10.73
CA THR A 135 7.84 -10.58 9.86
C THR A 135 8.25 -9.14 9.59
N GLY A 136 7.27 -8.30 9.29
CA GLY A 136 7.54 -6.89 8.98
C GLY A 136 8.12 -6.12 10.17
N ARG A 137 7.69 -6.41 11.39
CA ARG A 137 8.22 -5.78 12.62
C ARG A 137 9.70 -6.09 12.83
N GLU A 138 10.12 -7.33 12.59
CA GLU A 138 11.54 -7.71 12.74
C GLU A 138 12.41 -7.02 11.68
N ILE A 139 11.94 -6.96 10.44
CA ILE A 139 12.66 -6.26 9.37
C ILE A 139 12.79 -4.77 9.70
N GLU A 140 11.68 -4.12 10.05
CA GLU A 140 11.66 -2.69 10.37
C GLU A 140 12.56 -2.36 11.56
N ARG A 141 12.51 -3.15 12.64
CA ARG A 141 13.38 -3.00 13.82
C ARG A 141 14.86 -2.92 13.44
N VAL A 142 15.29 -3.80 12.55
CA VAL A 142 16.69 -3.85 12.10
C VAL A 142 17.03 -2.63 11.24
N LEU A 143 16.18 -2.32 10.24
CA LEU A 143 16.42 -1.18 9.35
C LEU A 143 16.47 0.13 10.14
N VAL A 144 15.53 0.37 11.06
CA VAL A 144 15.50 1.57 11.91
C VAL A 144 16.75 1.69 12.78
N SER A 145 17.24 0.56 13.32
CA SER A 145 18.49 0.58 14.09
C SER A 145 19.68 1.06 13.25
N HIS A 146 19.76 0.63 11.99
CA HIS A 146 20.81 1.09 11.08
C HIS A 146 20.64 2.55 10.63
N ILE A 147 19.40 3.03 10.47
CA ILE A 147 19.11 4.44 10.17
C ILE A 147 19.67 5.34 11.29
N HIS A 148 19.36 5.03 12.55
CA HIS A 148 19.83 5.82 13.70
C HIS A 148 21.36 5.82 13.90
N GLN A 149 22.07 4.86 13.32
CA GLN A 149 23.54 4.75 13.41
C GLN A 149 24.25 5.41 12.22
N ASN A 150 23.54 6.02 11.29
CA ASN A 150 24.12 6.58 10.06
C ASN A 150 24.09 8.10 10.07
N ASP A 151 25.24 8.73 10.22
CA ASP A 151 25.39 10.19 10.29
C ASP A 151 24.97 10.94 9.01
N ASN A 152 24.87 10.26 7.87
CA ASN A 152 24.41 10.85 6.60
C ASN A 152 22.88 10.86 6.46
N ILE A 153 22.13 10.31 7.43
CA ILE A 153 20.67 10.22 7.40
C ILE A 153 20.09 11.07 8.54
N GLU A 154 19.23 12.00 8.17
CA GLU A 154 18.44 12.77 9.10
C GLU A 154 16.97 12.34 9.03
N LEU A 155 16.40 11.95 10.19
CA LEU A 155 15.05 11.42 10.30
C LEU A 155 14.12 12.51 10.90
N PHE A 156 13.07 12.83 10.18
CA PHE A 156 12.04 13.80 10.56
C PHE A 156 10.73 13.07 10.84
N GLU A 157 10.50 12.74 12.10
CA GLU A 157 9.21 12.21 12.59
C GLU A 157 8.20 13.34 12.80
N ASP A 158 6.92 13.02 12.80
CA ASP A 158 5.81 13.98 12.94
C ASP A 158 5.83 15.08 11.83
N HIS A 159 6.33 14.70 10.65
CA HIS A 159 6.43 15.56 9.47
C HIS A 159 5.62 14.98 8.32
N ILE A 160 4.59 15.71 7.85
CA ILE A 160 3.73 15.28 6.76
C ILE A 160 4.05 16.02 5.47
N ALA A 161 4.38 15.28 4.40
CA ALA A 161 4.57 15.89 3.09
C ALA A 161 3.22 16.36 2.52
N ILE A 162 3.17 17.62 2.09
CA ILE A 162 1.97 18.28 1.58
C ILE A 162 1.86 18.07 0.06
N ASP A 163 2.88 18.55 -0.65
CA ASP A 163 2.95 18.49 -2.12
C ASP A 163 4.41 18.37 -2.58
N LEU A 164 4.62 17.65 -3.69
CA LEU A 164 5.90 17.62 -4.40
C LEU A 164 6.14 18.98 -5.08
N ILE A 165 7.38 19.43 -5.05
CA ILE A 165 7.81 20.63 -5.74
C ILE A 165 8.39 20.21 -7.09
N THR A 166 7.74 20.62 -8.17
CA THR A 166 8.27 20.45 -9.52
C THR A 166 8.45 21.80 -10.18
N VAL A 167 9.26 21.87 -11.24
CA VAL A 167 9.49 23.13 -11.94
C VAL A 167 8.17 23.72 -12.44
N SER A 168 7.29 22.88 -13.01
CA SER A 168 6.00 23.33 -13.50
C SER A 168 5.06 23.79 -12.38
N THR A 169 5.15 23.20 -11.18
CA THR A 169 4.33 23.63 -10.03
C THR A 169 4.85 24.91 -9.38
N SER A 170 6.16 25.15 -9.38
CA SER A 170 6.77 26.37 -8.83
C SER A 170 6.54 27.60 -9.71
N MET A 171 6.35 27.40 -11.01
CA MET A 171 6.10 28.48 -11.98
C MET A 171 4.64 28.95 -12.06
N LYS A 172 3.72 28.34 -11.36
CA LYS A 172 2.24 28.53 -11.54
C LYS A 172 1.64 29.85 -11.07
N ARG A 173 2.40 30.75 -10.49
CA ARG A 173 1.84 32.07 -10.13
C ARG A 173 1.83 33.07 -11.29
N GLY A 174 1.49 32.64 -12.51
CA GLY A 174 1.18 33.54 -13.61
C GLY A 174 1.78 33.23 -14.96
N LEU A 175 2.56 32.19 -15.14
CA LEU A 175 3.14 31.80 -16.43
C LEU A 175 2.88 30.32 -16.69
N ILE A 176 2.24 30.05 -17.83
CA ILE A 176 2.09 28.71 -18.39
C ILE A 176 3.41 28.36 -19.04
N THR A 177 4.16 27.42 -18.45
CA THR A 177 5.28 26.82 -19.18
C THR A 177 4.88 25.42 -19.62
N THR A 178 4.76 25.22 -20.90
CA THR A 178 4.74 23.92 -21.55
C THR A 178 6.17 23.43 -21.70
N THR A 179 6.85 23.16 -20.59
CA THR A 179 8.11 22.44 -20.67
C THR A 179 7.79 20.97 -20.81
N HIS A 180 8.23 20.34 -21.90
CA HIS A 180 8.10 18.91 -22.13
C HIS A 180 8.85 18.07 -21.09
N GLU A 181 9.71 18.68 -20.28
CA GLU A 181 10.52 18.03 -19.26
C GLU A 181 10.27 18.72 -17.91
N ASP A 182 9.50 18.07 -17.04
CA ASP A 182 9.34 18.47 -15.65
C ASP A 182 10.28 17.66 -14.76
N TYR A 183 10.84 18.28 -13.73
CA TYR A 183 11.67 17.58 -12.75
C TYR A 183 11.31 17.97 -11.32
N CYS A 184 11.41 16.98 -10.43
CA CYS A 184 11.15 17.16 -9.00
C CYS A 184 12.34 17.83 -8.31
N CYS A 185 12.05 18.78 -7.42
CA CYS A 185 13.04 19.55 -6.66
C CYS A 185 12.93 19.32 -5.15
N GLY A 186 12.02 18.45 -4.70
CA GLY A 186 11.76 18.21 -3.29
C GLY A 186 10.27 18.25 -2.94
N ALA A 187 9.95 18.66 -1.71
CA ALA A 187 8.58 18.73 -1.20
C ALA A 187 8.38 19.85 -0.18
N TYR A 188 7.15 20.35 -0.08
CA TYR A 188 6.67 21.09 1.07
C TYR A 188 6.21 20.11 2.15
N VAL A 189 6.63 20.37 3.39
CA VAL A 189 6.41 19.45 4.51
C VAL A 189 5.91 20.24 5.72
N LEU A 190 4.81 19.80 6.30
CA LEU A 190 4.30 20.33 7.56
C LEU A 190 5.00 19.65 8.73
N ASP A 191 5.67 20.41 9.56
CA ASP A 191 6.08 20.01 10.90
C ASP A 191 4.85 20.09 11.83
N LYS A 192 4.36 18.94 12.28
CA LYS A 192 3.16 18.84 13.13
C LYS A 192 3.37 19.43 14.53
N GLN A 193 4.62 19.48 15.02
CA GLN A 193 4.94 19.99 16.34
C GLN A 193 4.91 21.52 16.39
N THR A 194 5.42 22.16 15.34
CA THR A 194 5.49 23.62 15.24
C THR A 194 4.37 24.23 14.42
N SER A 195 3.58 23.41 13.71
CA SER A 195 2.55 23.82 12.73
C SER A 195 3.12 24.73 11.62
N ARG A 196 4.40 24.55 11.27
CA ARG A 196 5.07 25.32 10.22
C ARG A 196 5.37 24.45 9.01
N VAL A 197 5.25 25.06 7.84
CA VAL A 197 5.65 24.39 6.61
C VAL A 197 7.12 24.67 6.33
N VAL A 198 7.87 23.58 6.12
CA VAL A 198 9.31 23.59 5.80
C VAL A 198 9.47 23.16 4.36
N THR A 199 10.37 23.81 3.62
CA THR A 199 10.73 23.47 2.24
C THR A 199 11.94 22.54 2.26
N PHE A 200 11.73 21.29 1.89
CA PHE A 200 12.81 20.31 1.66
C PHE A 200 13.20 20.30 0.20
N CYS A 201 14.42 20.74 -0.10
CA CYS A 201 14.99 20.72 -1.43
C CYS A 201 15.87 19.47 -1.59
N ALA A 202 15.74 18.75 -2.70
CA ALA A 202 16.55 17.56 -2.95
C ALA A 202 16.87 17.39 -4.42
N LYS A 203 18.04 16.79 -4.71
CA LYS A 203 18.43 16.40 -6.07
C LYS A 203 17.62 15.22 -6.60
N ASN A 204 17.28 14.29 -5.70
CA ASN A 204 16.41 13.14 -6.00
C ASN A 204 15.36 12.99 -4.88
N THR A 205 14.13 12.72 -5.26
CA THR A 205 13.02 12.49 -4.33
C THR A 205 12.44 11.10 -4.53
N LEU A 206 12.30 10.35 -3.45
CA LEU A 206 11.65 9.03 -3.43
C LEU A 206 10.30 9.12 -2.70
N VAL A 207 9.24 8.67 -3.35
CA VAL A 207 7.92 8.46 -2.76
C VAL A 207 7.79 6.99 -2.34
N ALA A 208 7.70 6.74 -1.02
CA ALA A 208 7.57 5.41 -0.41
C ALA A 208 6.48 5.41 0.69
N THR A 209 5.38 6.12 0.45
CA THR A 209 4.34 6.46 1.44
C THR A 209 3.33 5.35 1.72
N GLY A 210 3.49 4.18 1.09
CA GLY A 210 2.52 3.09 1.19
C GLY A 210 1.22 3.36 0.43
N GLY A 211 0.20 2.57 0.75
CA GLY A 211 -1.08 2.56 0.04
C GLY A 211 -2.13 3.52 0.59
N ALA A 212 -3.39 3.27 0.24
CA ALA A 212 -4.53 4.15 0.50
C ALA A 212 -5.74 3.41 1.12
N GLY A 213 -5.51 2.40 1.95
CA GLY A 213 -6.61 1.62 2.53
C GLY A 213 -7.62 2.43 3.33
N LYS A 214 -7.20 3.58 3.91
CA LYS A 214 -8.09 4.48 4.68
C LYS A 214 -9.14 5.20 3.84
N VAL A 215 -9.06 5.12 2.53
CA VAL A 215 -10.14 5.56 1.63
C VAL A 215 -11.43 4.74 1.84
N TYR A 216 -11.32 3.53 2.42
CA TYR A 216 -12.45 2.65 2.73
C TYR A 216 -12.78 2.63 4.22
N LEU A 217 -14.05 2.35 4.54
CA LEU A 217 -14.53 2.28 5.94
C LEU A 217 -13.79 1.20 6.73
N TYR A 218 -13.72 -0.02 6.15
CA TYR A 218 -12.99 -1.14 6.74
C TYR A 218 -11.68 -1.37 5.98
N THR A 219 -10.57 -1.36 6.72
CA THR A 219 -9.24 -1.59 6.17
C THR A 219 -8.37 -2.33 7.19
N SER A 220 -7.47 -3.17 6.70
CA SER A 220 -6.43 -3.80 7.52
C SER A 220 -5.17 -2.92 7.66
N ASN A 221 -5.14 -1.76 6.99
CA ASN A 221 -4.01 -0.86 7.04
C ASN A 221 -4.06 0.05 8.28
N PRO A 222 -2.90 0.53 8.76
CA PRO A 222 -2.83 1.53 9.83
C PRO A 222 -3.48 2.85 9.42
N ASP A 223 -3.75 3.70 10.40
CA ASP A 223 -4.43 4.99 10.19
C ASP A 223 -3.67 5.94 9.23
N ILE A 224 -2.38 5.73 9.09
CA ILE A 224 -1.51 6.51 8.18
C ILE A 224 -1.69 6.19 6.68
N ALA A 225 -2.40 5.13 6.29
CA ALA A 225 -2.53 4.69 4.90
C ALA A 225 -3.56 5.52 4.11
N THR A 226 -3.28 6.80 3.92
CA THR A 226 -4.17 7.82 3.33
C THR A 226 -3.90 8.12 1.86
N GLY A 227 -2.93 7.41 1.23
CA GLY A 227 -2.62 7.57 -0.19
C GLY A 227 -1.85 8.85 -0.52
N ASP A 228 -1.07 9.35 0.42
CA ASP A 228 -0.40 10.66 0.30
C ASP A 228 0.47 10.76 -0.95
N GLY A 229 1.33 9.76 -1.20
CA GLY A 229 2.20 9.75 -2.37
C GLY A 229 1.43 9.67 -3.68
N ILE A 230 0.36 8.87 -3.74
CA ILE A 230 -0.52 8.76 -4.91
C ILE A 230 -1.16 10.13 -5.21
N ALA A 231 -1.70 10.79 -4.19
CA ALA A 231 -2.32 12.11 -4.31
C ALA A 231 -1.30 13.19 -4.70
N MET A 232 -0.12 13.22 -4.06
CA MET A 232 0.96 14.15 -4.38
C MET A 232 1.49 13.93 -5.80
N GLY A 233 1.74 12.67 -6.20
CA GLY A 233 2.17 12.31 -7.54
C GLY A 233 1.19 12.77 -8.61
N TYR A 234 -0.13 12.56 -8.40
CA TYR A 234 -1.17 13.06 -9.30
C TYR A 234 -1.15 14.59 -9.40
N ARG A 235 -1.08 15.29 -8.27
CA ARG A 235 -1.05 16.76 -8.27
C ARG A 235 0.21 17.32 -8.93
N ALA A 236 1.32 16.63 -8.80
CA ALA A 236 2.58 16.96 -9.47
C ALA A 236 2.54 16.68 -10.98
N GLY A 237 1.59 15.88 -11.45
CA GLY A 237 1.44 15.54 -12.86
C GLY A 237 2.07 14.20 -13.26
N ALA A 238 2.47 13.36 -12.32
CA ALA A 238 2.88 11.99 -12.61
C ALA A 238 1.72 11.16 -13.15
N THR A 239 2.03 10.19 -14.01
CA THR A 239 1.07 9.20 -14.49
C THR A 239 0.77 8.19 -13.39
N LEU A 240 -0.51 7.94 -13.14
CA LEU A 240 -0.99 6.88 -12.25
C LEU A 240 -1.62 5.77 -13.09
N ILE A 241 -1.51 4.53 -12.61
CA ILE A 241 -2.06 3.37 -13.31
C ILE A 241 -2.77 2.41 -12.36
N ASN A 242 -3.81 1.73 -12.86
CA ASN A 242 -4.45 0.56 -12.23
C ASN A 242 -5.09 0.79 -10.86
N LEU A 243 -5.55 2.02 -10.54
CA LEU A 243 -6.09 2.37 -9.23
C LEU A 243 -7.43 1.67 -8.90
N GLU A 244 -8.12 1.10 -9.90
CA GLU A 244 -9.33 0.30 -9.68
C GLU A 244 -9.06 -1.04 -9.01
N PHE A 245 -7.82 -1.52 -9.00
CA PHE A 245 -7.44 -2.81 -8.42
C PHE A 245 -7.04 -2.68 -6.95
N VAL A 246 -8.04 -2.66 -6.08
CA VAL A 246 -7.88 -2.65 -4.62
C VAL A 246 -8.20 -4.03 -4.09
N GLN A 247 -7.22 -4.68 -3.44
CA GLN A 247 -7.39 -5.99 -2.82
C GLN A 247 -8.08 -5.85 -1.47
N PHE A 248 -9.14 -6.63 -1.27
CA PHE A 248 -9.82 -6.75 0.01
C PHE A 248 -9.42 -8.07 0.66
N HIS A 249 -8.94 -8.02 1.90
CA HIS A 249 -8.75 -9.23 2.69
C HIS A 249 -10.12 -9.70 3.21
N PRO A 250 -10.48 -10.98 3.07
CA PRO A 250 -11.81 -11.47 3.42
C PRO A 250 -12.17 -11.33 4.90
N THR A 251 -11.19 -11.45 5.79
CA THR A 251 -11.43 -11.66 7.22
C THR A 251 -10.64 -10.68 8.09
N CYS A 252 -11.21 -9.51 8.37
CA CYS A 252 -10.81 -8.66 9.50
C CYS A 252 -11.80 -8.83 10.65
N LEU A 253 -11.33 -8.77 11.89
CA LEU A 253 -12.18 -8.84 13.06
C LEU A 253 -13.17 -7.65 13.08
N TYR A 254 -14.47 -7.93 13.11
CA TYR A 254 -15.50 -6.93 13.23
C TYR A 254 -15.75 -6.61 14.70
N HIS A 255 -15.14 -5.51 15.17
CA HIS A 255 -15.32 -5.00 16.52
C HIS A 255 -14.97 -3.49 16.54
N PRO A 256 -15.72 -2.63 17.25
CA PRO A 256 -15.48 -1.18 17.28
C PRO A 256 -14.05 -0.78 17.65
N ASP A 257 -13.46 -1.48 18.62
CA ASP A 257 -12.12 -1.19 19.13
C ASP A 257 -11.02 -2.03 18.48
N ALA A 258 -11.36 -3.04 17.68
CA ALA A 258 -10.36 -3.93 17.06
C ALA A 258 -9.58 -3.25 15.94
N LYS A 259 -10.03 -2.07 15.45
CA LYS A 259 -9.44 -1.34 14.32
C LYS A 259 -8.62 -2.28 13.43
N ASN A 260 -8.76 -2.40 12.21
CA ASN A 260 -7.92 -3.09 11.24
C ASN A 260 -7.28 -4.46 11.64
N PHE A 261 -7.71 -5.15 12.71
CA PHE A 261 -7.07 -6.41 13.13
C PHE A 261 -7.37 -7.56 12.16
N LEU A 262 -6.32 -8.01 11.47
CA LEU A 262 -6.40 -9.06 10.47
C LEU A 262 -6.50 -10.44 11.14
N ILE A 263 -7.48 -11.25 10.71
CA ILE A 263 -7.50 -12.69 10.98
C ILE A 263 -6.86 -13.39 9.79
N SER A 264 -5.65 -13.91 10.01
CA SER A 264 -4.84 -14.53 8.95
C SER A 264 -5.62 -15.59 8.15
N GLU A 265 -5.33 -15.66 6.87
CA GLU A 265 -5.85 -16.70 5.96
C GLU A 265 -5.53 -18.12 6.44
N ALA A 266 -4.43 -18.28 7.19
CA ALA A 266 -4.04 -19.54 7.77
C ALA A 266 -5.15 -20.16 8.67
N VAL A 267 -6.01 -19.34 9.29
CA VAL A 267 -7.15 -19.85 10.08
C VAL A 267 -8.13 -20.63 9.19
N ARG A 268 -8.41 -20.15 7.97
CA ARG A 268 -9.21 -20.88 6.96
C ARG A 268 -8.45 -22.09 6.44
N GLY A 269 -7.14 -21.95 6.22
CA GLY A 269 -6.25 -23.03 5.80
C GLY A 269 -6.24 -24.20 6.77
N GLU A 270 -6.32 -23.95 8.07
CA GLU A 270 -6.41 -24.98 9.11
C GLU A 270 -7.86 -25.49 9.32
N GLY A 271 -8.82 -25.07 8.52
CA GLY A 271 -10.18 -25.58 8.49
C GLY A 271 -11.23 -24.65 9.12
N GLY A 272 -10.93 -23.37 9.29
CA GLY A 272 -11.93 -22.37 9.66
C GLY A 272 -12.97 -22.21 8.55
N ILE A 273 -14.26 -22.14 8.93
CA ILE A 273 -15.42 -22.11 8.02
C ILE A 273 -16.14 -20.78 8.17
N LEU A 274 -16.51 -20.16 7.05
CA LEU A 274 -17.32 -18.94 7.01
C LEU A 274 -18.81 -19.31 7.11
N ILE A 275 -19.47 -18.72 8.07
CA ILE A 275 -20.91 -18.90 8.34
C ILE A 275 -21.63 -17.56 8.41
N ASN A 276 -22.90 -17.53 8.01
CA ASN A 276 -23.75 -16.35 8.18
C ASN A 276 -24.30 -16.25 9.60
N GLU A 277 -25.05 -15.20 9.93
CA GLU A 277 -25.64 -14.96 11.26
C GLU A 277 -26.53 -16.12 11.73
N ARG A 278 -27.10 -16.91 10.81
CA ARG A 278 -27.90 -18.10 11.11
C ARG A 278 -27.09 -19.37 11.37
N GLY A 279 -25.75 -19.27 11.37
CA GLY A 279 -24.85 -20.40 11.54
C GLY A 279 -24.68 -21.30 10.30
N ASN A 280 -25.14 -20.88 9.12
CA ASN A 280 -25.09 -21.69 7.90
C ASN A 280 -23.81 -21.38 7.11
N PRO A 281 -22.97 -22.40 6.76
CA PRO A 281 -21.88 -22.26 5.82
C PRO A 281 -22.41 -21.82 4.44
N PHE A 282 -21.75 -20.85 3.79
CA PHE A 282 -22.24 -20.30 2.54
C PHE A 282 -21.26 -20.44 1.37
N MET A 283 -19.96 -20.63 1.61
CA MET A 283 -18.94 -20.61 0.56
C MET A 283 -19.14 -21.66 -0.54
N GLN A 284 -19.75 -22.83 -0.22
CA GLN A 284 -20.05 -23.87 -1.23
C GLN A 284 -21.01 -23.41 -2.33
N LYS A 285 -21.73 -22.29 -2.17
CA LYS A 285 -22.61 -21.71 -3.19
C LYS A 285 -21.81 -20.91 -4.24
N TYR A 286 -20.57 -20.51 -3.90
CA TYR A 286 -19.79 -19.57 -4.66
C TYR A 286 -18.58 -20.19 -5.34
N ASP A 287 -17.95 -21.20 -4.70
CA ASP A 287 -16.74 -21.83 -5.24
C ASP A 287 -16.60 -23.29 -4.78
N PRO A 288 -16.16 -24.21 -5.66
CA PRO A 288 -15.87 -25.60 -5.29
C PRO A 288 -14.80 -25.78 -4.23
N MET A 289 -13.80 -24.84 -4.16
CA MET A 289 -12.77 -24.82 -3.14
C MET A 289 -13.29 -24.30 -1.78
N LYS A 290 -14.53 -23.84 -1.71
CA LYS A 290 -15.19 -23.32 -0.51
C LYS A 290 -14.35 -22.23 0.15
N ASP A 291 -14.10 -22.36 1.46
CA ASP A 291 -13.36 -21.40 2.29
C ASP A 291 -11.88 -21.26 1.91
N LEU A 292 -11.36 -22.19 1.09
CA LEU A 292 -10.00 -22.18 0.52
C LEU A 292 -9.92 -21.52 -0.86
N ALA A 293 -11.03 -20.99 -1.39
CA ALA A 293 -11.04 -20.23 -2.63
C ALA A 293 -10.14 -18.98 -2.53
N CYS A 294 -9.74 -18.41 -3.67
CA CYS A 294 -8.94 -17.18 -3.72
C CYS A 294 -9.59 -16.02 -2.97
N ARG A 295 -8.78 -15.13 -2.42
CA ARG A 295 -9.23 -14.01 -1.54
C ARG A 295 -10.34 -13.17 -2.17
N ASP A 296 -10.23 -12.87 -3.45
CA ASP A 296 -11.21 -12.06 -4.19
C ASP A 296 -12.57 -12.78 -4.30
N VAL A 297 -12.59 -14.09 -4.52
CA VAL A 297 -13.81 -14.92 -4.55
C VAL A 297 -14.46 -14.93 -3.17
N VAL A 298 -13.68 -15.17 -2.12
CA VAL A 298 -14.19 -15.19 -0.73
C VAL A 298 -14.73 -13.82 -0.33
N ALA A 299 -14.00 -12.74 -0.63
CA ALA A 299 -14.44 -11.39 -0.32
C ALA A 299 -15.74 -11.01 -1.05
N ARG A 300 -15.87 -11.39 -2.34
CA ARG A 300 -17.12 -11.20 -3.11
C ARG A 300 -18.29 -12.01 -2.54
N ALA A 301 -18.04 -13.23 -2.09
CA ALA A 301 -19.06 -14.05 -1.47
C ALA A 301 -19.57 -13.41 -0.18
N ILE A 302 -18.67 -12.96 0.70
CA ILE A 302 -19.04 -12.26 1.95
C ILE A 302 -19.81 -10.96 1.63
N ASP A 303 -19.31 -10.10 0.74
CA ASP A 303 -19.98 -8.86 0.33
C ASP A 303 -21.39 -9.12 -0.22
N THR A 304 -21.56 -10.22 -0.94
CA THR A 304 -22.86 -10.64 -1.47
C THR A 304 -23.81 -11.11 -0.36
N GLU A 305 -23.34 -11.91 0.58
CA GLU A 305 -24.17 -12.36 1.72
C GLU A 305 -24.57 -11.17 2.59
N LEU A 306 -23.65 -10.27 2.95
CA LEU A 306 -23.94 -9.05 3.73
C LEU A 306 -24.96 -8.15 3.05
N LYS A 307 -24.84 -7.93 1.73
CA LYS A 307 -25.80 -7.10 0.98
C LYS A 307 -27.18 -7.74 0.82
N LYS A 308 -27.26 -9.06 0.87
CA LYS A 308 -28.54 -9.78 0.82
C LYS A 308 -29.25 -9.82 2.17
N SER A 309 -28.50 -10.01 3.25
CA SER A 309 -29.06 -10.13 4.60
C SER A 309 -29.32 -8.77 5.26
N GLY A 310 -28.46 -7.78 4.97
CA GLY A 310 -28.42 -6.50 5.67
C GLY A 310 -27.57 -6.54 6.95
N ASP A 311 -26.90 -7.67 7.21
CA ASP A 311 -26.03 -7.84 8.38
C ASP A 311 -24.74 -7.03 8.24
N ASP A 312 -24.12 -6.66 9.36
CA ASP A 312 -22.87 -5.91 9.38
C ASP A 312 -21.62 -6.80 9.27
N SER A 313 -21.73 -8.09 9.62
CA SER A 313 -20.61 -9.05 9.60
C SER A 313 -21.09 -10.47 9.26
N VAL A 314 -20.13 -11.31 8.86
CA VAL A 314 -20.26 -12.78 8.86
C VAL A 314 -19.36 -13.33 9.97
N PHE A 315 -19.36 -14.65 10.17
CA PHE A 315 -18.57 -15.27 11.22
C PHE A 315 -17.58 -16.27 10.65
N LEU A 316 -16.39 -16.32 11.26
CA LEU A 316 -15.38 -17.34 10.99
C LEU A 316 -15.33 -18.31 12.17
N ASP A 317 -15.65 -19.55 11.92
CA ASP A 317 -15.70 -20.62 12.92
C ASP A 317 -14.54 -21.61 12.75
N ILE A 318 -13.69 -21.74 13.77
CA ILE A 318 -12.66 -22.76 13.91
C ILE A 318 -12.84 -23.58 15.20
N SER A 319 -13.94 -23.36 15.94
CA SER A 319 -14.20 -23.98 17.23
C SER A 319 -14.36 -25.50 17.19
N GLN A 320 -14.57 -26.08 16.00
CA GLN A 320 -14.57 -27.53 15.78
C GLN A 320 -13.18 -28.18 15.93
N LYS A 321 -12.09 -27.39 15.96
CA LYS A 321 -10.74 -27.88 16.21
C LYS A 321 -10.42 -27.94 17.70
N ASP A 322 -9.48 -28.82 18.08
CA ASP A 322 -9.04 -28.89 19.47
C ASP A 322 -8.52 -27.53 19.98
N ALA A 323 -9.00 -27.11 21.13
CA ALA A 323 -8.67 -25.80 21.69
C ALA A 323 -7.16 -25.61 21.99
N LYS A 324 -6.41 -26.69 22.32
CA LYS A 324 -4.97 -26.62 22.54
C LYS A 324 -4.25 -26.41 21.21
N PHE A 325 -4.75 -27.05 20.13
CA PHE A 325 -4.25 -26.84 18.78
C PHE A 325 -4.42 -25.37 18.36
N VAL A 326 -5.63 -24.81 18.46
CA VAL A 326 -5.92 -23.43 18.11
C VAL A 326 -5.00 -22.45 18.84
N ARG A 327 -4.87 -22.59 20.15
CA ARG A 327 -4.02 -21.72 20.98
C ARG A 327 -2.54 -21.82 20.64
N LYS A 328 -2.05 -23.03 20.32
CA LYS A 328 -0.64 -23.26 19.95
C LYS A 328 -0.34 -22.75 18.52
N ARG A 329 -1.28 -22.93 17.60
CA ARG A 329 -1.11 -22.60 16.18
C ARG A 329 -1.25 -21.11 15.90
N PHE A 330 -2.11 -20.42 16.66
CA PHE A 330 -2.47 -19.02 16.48
C PHE A 330 -2.36 -18.21 17.79
N PRO A 331 -1.21 -18.17 18.47
CA PRO A 331 -1.12 -17.60 19.81
C PRO A 331 -1.50 -16.12 19.86
N ASN A 332 -1.02 -15.31 18.93
CA ASN A 332 -1.30 -13.86 18.91
C ASN A 332 -2.73 -13.55 18.46
N ILE A 333 -3.22 -14.23 17.41
CA ILE A 333 -4.62 -14.08 16.95
C ILE A 333 -5.58 -14.47 18.08
N TYR A 334 -5.30 -15.61 18.74
CA TYR A 334 -6.11 -16.07 19.87
C TYR A 334 -6.17 -15.05 21.01
N GLN A 335 -4.99 -14.59 21.46
CA GLN A 335 -4.91 -13.61 22.56
C GLN A 335 -5.59 -12.29 22.20
N ARG A 336 -5.44 -11.84 20.95
CA ARG A 336 -6.05 -10.60 20.50
C ARG A 336 -7.58 -10.71 20.43
N CYS A 337 -8.12 -11.80 19.88
CA CYS A 337 -9.55 -12.06 19.86
C CYS A 337 -10.11 -12.16 21.29
N LEU A 338 -9.41 -12.89 22.17
CA LEU A 338 -9.81 -13.01 23.58
C LEU A 338 -9.84 -11.67 24.29
N GLY A 339 -8.87 -10.77 24.00
CA GLY A 339 -8.83 -9.40 24.52
C GLY A 339 -10.03 -8.53 24.09
N PHE A 340 -10.67 -8.88 22.98
CA PHE A 340 -11.93 -8.27 22.51
C PHE A 340 -13.19 -9.06 22.94
N GLY A 341 -13.05 -10.08 23.76
CA GLY A 341 -14.18 -10.86 24.31
C GLY A 341 -14.54 -12.10 23.50
N TYR A 342 -13.79 -12.47 22.45
CA TYR A 342 -14.08 -13.63 21.60
C TYR A 342 -13.09 -14.78 21.86
N ASP A 343 -13.58 -15.92 22.36
CA ASP A 343 -12.79 -17.16 22.48
C ASP A 343 -12.93 -17.98 21.19
N MET A 344 -12.10 -17.70 20.17
CA MET A 344 -12.15 -18.37 18.87
C MET A 344 -11.97 -19.90 18.93
N ALA A 345 -11.53 -20.45 20.07
CA ALA A 345 -11.45 -21.90 20.29
C ALA A 345 -12.78 -22.52 20.76
N LYS A 346 -13.80 -21.70 21.06
CA LYS A 346 -15.10 -22.14 21.57
C LYS A 346 -16.28 -21.61 20.77
N GLU A 347 -16.09 -20.48 20.08
CA GLU A 347 -17.18 -19.78 19.40
C GLU A 347 -16.71 -19.15 18.08
N PRO A 348 -17.61 -18.96 17.10
CA PRO A 348 -17.32 -18.21 15.89
C PRO A 348 -16.98 -16.75 16.21
N ILE A 349 -16.04 -16.18 15.44
CA ILE A 349 -15.63 -14.76 15.58
C ILE A 349 -16.21 -13.93 14.44
N PRO A 350 -16.75 -12.72 14.72
CA PRO A 350 -17.32 -11.87 13.68
C PRO A 350 -16.20 -11.30 12.79
N VAL A 351 -16.40 -11.38 11.48
CA VAL A 351 -15.43 -10.90 10.49
C VAL A 351 -16.11 -10.14 9.36
N VAL A 352 -15.38 -9.20 8.79
CA VAL A 352 -15.78 -8.37 7.65
C VAL A 352 -14.63 -8.28 6.66
N PRO A 353 -14.88 -8.21 5.33
CA PRO A 353 -13.83 -7.88 4.39
C PRO A 353 -13.27 -6.48 4.65
N ALA A 354 -11.99 -6.28 4.36
CA ALA A 354 -11.35 -4.99 4.58
C ALA A 354 -10.37 -4.68 3.44
N ALA A 355 -10.29 -3.42 3.02
CA ALA A 355 -9.28 -2.96 2.08
C ALA A 355 -7.89 -3.28 2.64
N HIS A 356 -7.03 -3.91 1.83
CA HIS A 356 -5.80 -4.51 2.30
C HIS A 356 -4.57 -4.05 1.53
N TYR A 357 -4.64 -4.01 0.20
CA TYR A 357 -3.53 -3.63 -0.65
C TYR A 357 -4.01 -2.96 -1.94
N MET A 358 -3.31 -1.91 -2.37
CA MET A 358 -3.55 -1.24 -3.64
C MET A 358 -2.54 -1.71 -4.69
N CYS A 359 -3.02 -2.38 -5.76
CA CYS A 359 -2.15 -2.85 -6.84
C CYS A 359 -1.75 -1.72 -7.80
N GLY A 360 -2.57 -0.68 -7.89
CA GLY A 360 -2.30 0.54 -8.66
C GLY A 360 -1.50 1.56 -7.85
N GLY A 361 -0.97 2.57 -8.54
CA GLY A 361 -0.18 3.64 -7.94
C GLY A 361 0.52 4.51 -8.98
N ILE A 362 1.59 5.18 -8.59
CA ILE A 362 2.45 5.95 -9.48
C ILE A 362 3.17 5.00 -10.45
N ALA A 363 3.02 5.24 -11.76
CA ALA A 363 3.66 4.43 -12.78
C ALA A 363 5.19 4.56 -12.70
N THR A 364 5.90 3.44 -12.73
CA THR A 364 7.36 3.41 -12.72
C THR A 364 7.93 2.45 -13.75
N ASP A 365 9.16 2.74 -14.18
CA ASP A 365 9.95 1.80 -14.96
C ASP A 365 10.68 0.76 -14.06
N ILE A 366 11.49 -0.11 -14.65
CA ILE A 366 12.28 -1.14 -13.93
C ILE A 366 13.34 -0.56 -12.98
N HIS A 367 13.63 0.74 -13.05
CA HIS A 367 14.53 1.49 -12.19
C HIS A 367 13.78 2.32 -11.14
N ALA A 368 12.49 2.11 -10.98
CA ALA A 368 11.58 2.88 -10.14
C ALA A 368 11.46 4.37 -10.51
N LYS A 369 11.89 4.78 -11.70
CA LYS A 369 11.77 6.15 -12.21
C LYS A 369 10.33 6.40 -12.65
N THR A 370 9.80 7.57 -12.30
CA THR A 370 8.50 8.06 -12.81
C THR A 370 8.71 8.82 -14.12
N ASP A 371 7.63 9.31 -14.72
CA ASP A 371 7.67 10.21 -15.88
C ASP A 371 8.01 11.68 -15.51
N ILE A 372 8.28 11.97 -14.23
CA ILE A 372 8.87 13.23 -13.75
C ILE A 372 10.33 12.97 -13.41
N GLN A 373 11.25 13.74 -14.01
CA GLN A 373 12.69 13.57 -13.74
C GLN A 373 13.01 13.77 -12.25
N ASN A 374 13.98 13.03 -11.71
CA ASN A 374 14.41 13.06 -10.30
C ASN A 374 13.32 12.65 -9.29
N LEU A 375 12.23 12.06 -9.77
CA LEU A 375 11.16 11.50 -8.94
C LEU A 375 11.09 9.99 -9.12
N TYR A 376 11.23 9.28 -8.01
CA TYR A 376 11.13 7.83 -7.91
C TYR A 376 9.93 7.46 -7.06
N ALA A 377 9.34 6.29 -7.31
CA ALA A 377 8.30 5.73 -6.45
C ALA A 377 8.54 4.24 -6.22
N VAL A 378 8.37 3.77 -4.98
CA VAL A 378 8.60 2.36 -4.60
C VAL A 378 7.56 1.88 -3.57
N GLY A 379 7.44 0.56 -3.45
CA GLY A 379 6.46 -0.09 -2.59
C GLY A 379 5.03 0.20 -3.03
N GLU A 380 4.08 0.11 -2.12
CA GLU A 380 2.64 0.20 -2.43
C GLU A 380 2.17 1.56 -2.99
N ALA A 381 2.99 2.62 -2.88
CA ALA A 381 2.70 3.91 -3.54
C ALA A 381 2.94 3.86 -5.05
N ALA A 382 3.74 2.91 -5.53
CA ALA A 382 4.09 2.71 -6.93
C ALA A 382 3.23 1.63 -7.58
N CYS A 383 3.10 1.68 -8.89
CA CYS A 383 2.64 0.57 -9.70
C CYS A 383 3.73 0.19 -10.71
N THR A 384 4.45 -0.85 -10.40
CA THR A 384 5.57 -1.38 -11.19
C THR A 384 5.11 -2.26 -12.35
N GLY A 385 3.90 -2.81 -12.24
CA GLY A 385 3.40 -3.87 -13.11
C GLY A 385 3.57 -5.29 -12.55
N LEU A 386 4.16 -5.46 -11.36
CA LEU A 386 4.31 -6.77 -10.72
C LEU A 386 2.98 -7.44 -10.43
N HIS A 387 2.03 -6.70 -9.88
CA HIS A 387 0.80 -7.24 -9.32
C HIS A 387 -0.35 -7.39 -10.33
N GLY A 388 -0.29 -6.70 -11.47
CA GLY A 388 -1.37 -6.73 -12.45
C GLY A 388 -2.72 -6.40 -11.82
N ALA A 389 -3.74 -7.21 -12.11
CA ALA A 389 -5.11 -7.01 -11.61
C ALA A 389 -5.35 -7.56 -10.19
N ASN A 390 -4.40 -8.34 -9.63
CA ASN A 390 -4.50 -8.92 -8.28
C ASN A 390 -3.13 -9.35 -7.77
N ARG A 391 -2.78 -8.93 -6.56
CA ARG A 391 -1.50 -9.24 -5.91
C ARG A 391 -1.46 -10.67 -5.39
N LEU A 392 -0.39 -11.38 -5.72
CA LEU A 392 -0.05 -12.64 -5.05
C LEU A 392 0.42 -12.32 -3.61
N ALA A 393 -0.03 -13.09 -2.63
CA ALA A 393 0.33 -12.91 -1.23
C ALA A 393 1.86 -12.87 -1.04
N SER A 394 2.35 -12.09 -0.08
CA SER A 394 3.78 -11.93 0.27
C SER A 394 4.72 -11.42 -0.83
N ASN A 395 4.20 -11.07 -2.03
CA ASN A 395 5.00 -10.41 -3.09
C ASN A 395 5.23 -8.91 -2.82
N SER A 396 4.47 -8.25 -1.95
CA SER A 396 4.62 -6.81 -1.71
C SER A 396 5.92 -6.43 -1.01
N LEU A 397 6.37 -7.24 -0.05
CA LEU A 397 7.62 -6.95 0.66
C LEU A 397 8.85 -7.21 -0.21
N ILE A 398 8.83 -8.26 -1.06
CA ILE A 398 9.95 -8.50 -1.97
C ILE A 398 10.01 -7.45 -3.07
N GLU A 399 8.87 -7.00 -3.61
CA GLU A 399 8.82 -5.87 -4.54
C GLU A 399 9.47 -4.63 -3.92
N ALA A 400 9.08 -4.30 -2.68
CA ALA A 400 9.56 -3.11 -1.99
C ALA A 400 11.08 -3.08 -1.86
N VAL A 401 11.73 -4.18 -1.49
CA VAL A 401 13.20 -4.23 -1.33
C VAL A 401 13.95 -4.33 -2.66
N VAL A 402 13.38 -5.03 -3.67
CA VAL A 402 13.99 -5.12 -5.01
C VAL A 402 13.94 -3.75 -5.69
N TYR A 403 12.78 -3.09 -5.67
CA TYR A 403 12.65 -1.77 -6.28
C TYR A 403 13.35 -0.66 -5.50
N ALA A 404 13.45 -0.74 -4.17
CA ALA A 404 14.29 0.16 -3.38
C ALA A 404 15.77 0.04 -3.78
N HIS A 405 16.23 -1.19 -4.07
CA HIS A 405 17.57 -1.39 -4.60
C HIS A 405 17.74 -0.80 -6.01
N ALA A 406 16.83 -1.09 -6.93
CA ALA A 406 16.87 -0.56 -8.30
C ALA A 406 16.84 0.98 -8.31
N ALA A 407 15.94 1.58 -7.53
CA ALA A 407 15.87 3.03 -7.34
C ALA A 407 17.17 3.62 -6.80
N SER A 408 17.79 2.96 -5.81
CA SER A 408 19.05 3.44 -5.21
C SER A 408 20.19 3.42 -6.21
N GLN A 409 20.31 2.37 -7.03
CA GLN A 409 21.33 2.31 -8.08
C GLN A 409 21.13 3.44 -9.10
N ALA A 410 19.90 3.63 -9.58
CA ALA A 410 19.59 4.69 -10.54
C ALA A 410 19.83 6.10 -9.98
N ALA A 411 19.47 6.34 -8.72
CA ALA A 411 19.65 7.63 -8.06
C ALA A 411 21.14 7.92 -7.76
N ILE A 412 21.92 6.91 -7.37
CA ILE A 412 23.38 7.02 -7.19
C ILE A 412 24.06 7.35 -8.52
N GLU A 413 23.70 6.63 -9.58
CA GLU A 413 24.26 6.86 -10.92
C GLU A 413 23.94 8.27 -11.41
N SER A 414 22.70 8.74 -11.25
CA SER A 414 22.28 10.10 -11.57
C SER A 414 23.10 11.15 -10.80
N LEU A 415 23.28 10.94 -9.48
CA LEU A 415 24.09 11.83 -8.66
C LEU A 415 25.56 11.90 -9.14
N GLN A 416 26.17 10.75 -9.44
CA GLN A 416 27.57 10.67 -9.87
C GLN A 416 27.81 11.27 -11.26
N LYS A 417 26.84 11.15 -12.17
CA LYS A 417 26.91 11.76 -13.51
C LYS A 417 26.71 13.28 -13.51
N GLY A 418 26.27 13.84 -12.38
CA GLY A 418 25.98 15.26 -12.30
C GLY A 418 24.82 15.71 -13.20
N GLU A 419 23.85 14.82 -13.45
CA GLU A 419 22.69 15.07 -14.33
C GLU A 419 21.71 16.14 -13.77
N PHE A 420 22.12 16.82 -12.70
CA PHE A 420 21.28 17.83 -12.05
C PHE A 420 21.41 19.19 -12.73
N LYS A 421 20.28 19.69 -13.18
CA LYS A 421 20.12 21.13 -13.37
C LYS A 421 20.20 21.78 -11.97
N SER A 422 20.83 22.95 -11.87
CA SER A 422 20.81 23.71 -10.61
C SER A 422 19.36 23.84 -10.14
N LEU A 423 19.09 23.53 -8.86
CA LEU A 423 17.76 23.73 -8.31
C LEU A 423 17.33 25.18 -8.56
N PRO A 424 16.11 25.40 -9.08
CA PRO A 424 15.58 26.76 -9.23
C PRO A 424 15.42 27.40 -7.86
N GLU A 425 15.25 28.70 -7.81
CA GLU A 425 14.83 29.37 -6.59
C GLU A 425 13.41 28.90 -6.24
N ILE A 426 13.31 28.03 -5.24
CA ILE A 426 12.03 27.50 -4.77
C ILE A 426 11.45 28.51 -3.78
N PRO A 427 10.22 29.02 -3.98
CA PRO A 427 9.59 29.91 -3.02
C PRO A 427 9.32 29.15 -1.69
N ASP A 428 9.34 29.87 -0.59
CA ASP A 428 8.80 29.34 0.66
C ASP A 428 7.28 29.15 0.53
N TRP A 429 6.73 28.30 1.40
CA TRP A 429 5.27 28.12 1.49
C TRP A 429 4.63 29.46 1.84
N ASP A 430 3.57 29.80 1.10
CA ASP A 430 2.84 31.04 1.28
C ASP A 430 1.47 30.74 1.91
N ASP A 431 1.34 31.10 3.17
CA ASP A 431 0.11 31.02 3.97
C ASP A 431 -0.54 32.41 4.17
N THR A 432 -0.09 33.43 3.43
CA THR A 432 -0.68 34.76 3.51
C THR A 432 -2.16 34.74 3.11
N GLY A 433 -3.00 35.34 3.95
CA GLY A 433 -4.45 35.37 3.74
C GLY A 433 -5.21 34.17 4.31
N THR A 434 -4.51 33.20 4.91
CA THR A 434 -5.18 32.12 5.63
C THR A 434 -5.44 32.49 7.08
N THR A 435 -6.50 31.91 7.66
CA THR A 435 -6.87 32.05 9.07
C THR A 435 -6.74 30.71 9.80
N ASP A 436 -6.82 30.73 11.12
CA ASP A 436 -6.94 29.50 11.89
C ASP A 436 -8.29 28.83 11.61
N SER A 437 -8.31 27.49 11.63
CA SER A 437 -9.52 26.71 11.36
C SER A 437 -10.64 27.07 12.35
N ASP A 438 -11.83 27.35 11.83
CA ASP A 438 -13.03 27.67 12.61
C ASP A 438 -13.97 26.45 12.77
N GLU A 439 -13.85 25.44 11.92
CA GLU A 439 -14.72 24.26 11.90
C GLU A 439 -13.97 22.93 11.75
N VAL A 440 -13.36 22.43 12.82
CA VAL A 440 -12.70 21.08 12.82
C VAL A 440 -13.67 19.94 12.46
N ILE A 441 -14.98 20.15 12.73
CA ILE A 441 -16.02 19.15 12.45
C ILE A 441 -16.15 18.84 10.95
N MET A 442 -15.86 19.81 10.06
CA MET A 442 -15.90 19.63 8.62
C MET A 442 -14.91 18.54 8.16
N VAL A 443 -13.70 18.54 8.72
CA VAL A 443 -12.66 17.56 8.39
C VAL A 443 -13.12 16.15 8.78
N SER A 444 -13.59 15.96 10.02
CA SER A 444 -14.01 14.65 10.51
C SER A 444 -15.28 14.13 9.81
N HIS A 445 -16.24 15.00 9.50
CA HIS A 445 -17.45 14.65 8.79
C HIS A 445 -17.17 14.18 7.35
N ASN A 446 -16.43 14.96 6.58
CA ASN A 446 -16.09 14.60 5.21
C ASN A 446 -15.20 13.36 5.13
N TRP A 447 -14.32 13.16 6.11
CA TRP A 447 -13.52 11.95 6.25
C TRP A 447 -14.41 10.70 6.36
N ASP A 448 -15.37 10.70 7.28
CA ASP A 448 -16.30 9.58 7.47
C ASP A 448 -17.19 9.38 6.24
N GLU A 449 -17.66 10.47 5.63
CA GLU A 449 -18.51 10.40 4.44
C GLU A 449 -17.79 9.75 3.26
N ILE A 450 -16.55 10.15 2.96
CA ILE A 450 -15.75 9.54 1.88
C ILE A 450 -15.59 8.04 2.11
N ARG A 451 -15.22 7.64 3.31
CA ARG A 451 -14.96 6.23 3.64
C ARG A 451 -16.21 5.37 3.50
N ARG A 452 -17.37 5.86 3.96
CA ARG A 452 -18.67 5.18 3.80
C ARG A 452 -19.11 5.15 2.34
N LEU A 453 -18.92 6.24 1.60
CA LEU A 453 -19.21 6.34 0.17
C LEU A 453 -18.43 5.27 -0.61
N MET A 454 -17.11 5.21 -0.39
CA MET A 454 -16.23 4.27 -1.08
C MET A 454 -16.57 2.82 -0.72
N TRP A 455 -16.83 2.52 0.56
CA TRP A 455 -17.24 1.20 0.98
C TRP A 455 -18.54 0.74 0.32
N ASN A 456 -19.57 1.57 0.34
CA ASN A 456 -20.90 1.20 -0.11
C ASN A 456 -21.03 1.15 -1.65
N TYR A 457 -20.32 2.01 -2.38
CA TYR A 457 -20.52 2.18 -3.82
C TYR A 457 -19.32 1.79 -4.70
N VAL A 458 -18.11 1.80 -4.16
CA VAL A 458 -16.85 1.59 -4.91
C VAL A 458 -16.04 0.42 -4.35
N GLY A 459 -16.62 -0.37 -3.48
CA GLY A 459 -15.98 -1.51 -2.80
C GLY A 459 -15.80 -2.73 -3.72
N ILE A 460 -16.08 -3.92 -3.18
CA ILE A 460 -15.78 -5.20 -3.80
C ILE A 460 -16.64 -5.45 -5.05
N VAL A 461 -17.97 -5.22 -4.96
CA VAL A 461 -18.92 -5.38 -6.06
C VAL A 461 -19.42 -4.02 -6.50
N ARG A 462 -19.07 -3.64 -7.72
CA ARG A 462 -19.36 -2.34 -8.34
C ARG A 462 -20.47 -2.43 -9.35
N SER A 463 -21.09 -1.28 -9.68
CA SER A 463 -22.00 -1.12 -10.82
C SER A 463 -21.90 0.29 -11.38
N ASN A 464 -22.20 0.48 -12.67
CA ASN A 464 -22.14 1.81 -13.29
C ASN A 464 -22.98 2.84 -12.55
N LYS A 465 -24.18 2.43 -12.07
CA LYS A 465 -25.07 3.28 -11.29
C LYS A 465 -24.47 3.71 -9.96
N ARG A 466 -23.78 2.78 -9.25
CA ARG A 466 -23.09 3.06 -7.99
C ARG A 466 -21.90 3.97 -8.20
N LEU A 467 -21.05 3.69 -9.20
CA LEU A 467 -19.89 4.51 -9.54
C LEU A 467 -20.28 5.94 -9.92
N ALA A 468 -21.32 6.12 -10.77
CA ALA A 468 -21.82 7.44 -11.13
C ALA A 468 -22.40 8.22 -9.93
N ARG A 469 -23.01 7.53 -8.96
CA ARG A 469 -23.48 8.16 -7.72
C ARG A 469 -22.30 8.60 -6.85
N ALA A 470 -21.28 7.74 -6.72
CA ALA A 470 -20.07 8.05 -5.97
C ALA A 470 -19.33 9.24 -6.59
N GLN A 471 -19.19 9.29 -7.92
CA GLN A 471 -18.54 10.42 -8.62
C GLN A 471 -19.21 11.75 -8.31
N ARG A 472 -20.55 11.83 -8.44
CA ARG A 472 -21.27 13.08 -8.14
C ARG A 472 -21.08 13.55 -6.70
N ARG A 473 -20.97 12.62 -5.74
CA ARG A 473 -20.80 12.99 -4.34
C ARG A 473 -19.37 13.42 -4.04
N ILE A 474 -18.38 12.70 -4.57
CA ILE A 474 -16.97 13.08 -4.37
C ILE A 474 -16.63 14.42 -5.03
N ASP A 475 -17.26 14.76 -6.16
CA ASP A 475 -17.08 16.06 -6.82
C ASP A 475 -17.54 17.23 -5.92
N ILE A 476 -18.61 17.05 -5.13
CA ILE A 476 -19.09 18.04 -4.17
C ILE A 476 -18.10 18.16 -3.01
N ILE A 477 -17.73 17.04 -2.41
CA ILE A 477 -16.79 17.02 -1.26
C ILE A 477 -15.44 17.63 -1.65
N GLN A 478 -14.93 17.35 -2.85
CA GLN A 478 -13.66 17.94 -3.31
C GLN A 478 -13.73 19.46 -3.44
N LYS A 479 -14.87 20.03 -3.88
CA LYS A 479 -15.05 21.49 -3.93
C LYS A 479 -15.05 22.11 -2.54
N GLU A 480 -15.79 21.52 -1.60
CA GLU A 480 -15.81 21.96 -0.20
C GLU A 480 -14.41 21.93 0.42
N ILE A 481 -13.67 20.82 0.21
CA ILE A 481 -12.28 20.68 0.68
C ILE A 481 -11.38 21.73 0.05
N GLN A 482 -11.53 21.99 -1.26
CA GLN A 482 -10.72 22.97 -1.98
C GLN A 482 -10.95 24.38 -1.45
N GLU A 483 -12.19 24.78 -1.23
CA GLU A 483 -12.55 26.08 -0.66
C GLU A 483 -11.97 26.24 0.74
N TYR A 484 -12.11 25.20 1.59
CA TYR A 484 -11.57 25.19 2.93
C TYR A 484 -10.03 25.25 2.94
N TYR A 485 -9.36 24.45 2.09
CA TYR A 485 -7.90 24.35 2.00
C TYR A 485 -7.21 25.70 1.68
N TRP A 486 -7.86 26.56 0.90
CA TRP A 486 -7.30 27.85 0.51
C TRP A 486 -7.62 28.98 1.51
N ASN A 487 -8.58 28.79 2.39
CA ASN A 487 -9.00 29.80 3.36
C ASN A 487 -8.33 29.62 4.72
N PHE A 488 -7.90 28.39 5.04
CA PHE A 488 -7.38 28.07 6.37
C PHE A 488 -5.94 27.56 6.33
N LYS A 489 -5.22 27.71 7.45
CA LYS A 489 -3.88 27.15 7.62
C LYS A 489 -3.92 25.64 7.45
N VAL A 490 -2.91 25.09 6.81
CA VAL A 490 -2.81 23.65 6.60
C VAL A 490 -2.53 22.92 7.90
N GLU A 491 -3.33 21.90 8.17
CA GLU A 491 -3.19 20.98 9.31
C GLU A 491 -3.14 19.54 8.80
N SER A 492 -2.58 18.62 9.61
CA SER A 492 -2.43 17.21 9.25
C SER A 492 -3.75 16.59 8.77
N GLY A 493 -4.84 16.77 9.53
CA GLY A 493 -6.15 16.22 9.16
C GLY A 493 -6.70 16.75 7.83
N LEU A 494 -6.46 18.02 7.51
CA LEU A 494 -6.89 18.63 6.25
C LEU A 494 -6.05 18.12 5.07
N ILE A 495 -4.74 17.94 5.25
CA ILE A 495 -3.85 17.36 4.23
C ILE A 495 -4.30 15.94 3.90
N GLU A 496 -4.52 15.12 4.91
CA GLU A 496 -4.97 13.73 4.75
C GLU A 496 -6.37 13.64 4.12
N LEU A 497 -7.31 14.49 4.54
CA LEU A 497 -8.64 14.57 3.94
C LEU A 497 -8.57 14.91 2.45
N ARG A 498 -7.76 15.91 2.06
CA ARG A 498 -7.50 16.27 0.66
C ARG A 498 -6.92 15.10 -0.11
N ASN A 499 -6.02 14.33 0.48
CA ASN A 499 -5.40 13.17 -0.15
C ASN A 499 -6.39 12.03 -0.36
N ILE A 500 -7.17 11.63 0.66
CA ILE A 500 -8.16 10.56 0.49
C ILE A 500 -9.27 10.93 -0.49
N ALA A 501 -9.70 12.19 -0.53
CA ALA A 501 -10.66 12.68 -1.50
C ALA A 501 -10.12 12.58 -2.94
N THR A 502 -8.85 12.95 -3.14
CA THR A 502 -8.16 12.82 -4.44
C THR A 502 -8.07 11.35 -4.86
N VAL A 503 -7.62 10.47 -3.96
CA VAL A 503 -7.47 9.04 -4.28
C VAL A 503 -8.83 8.38 -4.52
N ALA A 504 -9.87 8.73 -3.76
CA ALA A 504 -11.23 8.24 -3.98
C ALA A 504 -11.74 8.59 -5.38
N ASP A 505 -11.58 9.84 -5.82
CA ASP A 505 -11.94 10.30 -7.16
C ASP A 505 -11.20 9.50 -8.25
N LEU A 506 -9.91 9.29 -8.08
CA LEU A 506 -9.08 8.55 -9.02
C LEU A 506 -9.48 7.07 -9.12
N ILE A 507 -9.77 6.41 -8.00
CA ILE A 507 -10.29 5.03 -7.98
C ILE A 507 -11.63 4.96 -8.72
N ILE A 508 -12.55 5.90 -8.46
CA ILE A 508 -13.87 5.94 -9.12
C ILE A 508 -13.71 6.12 -10.64
N LYS A 509 -12.83 7.01 -11.08
CA LYS A 509 -12.55 7.27 -12.50
C LYS A 509 -11.95 6.04 -13.19
N CYS A 510 -10.94 5.40 -12.60
CA CYS A 510 -10.34 4.17 -13.14
C CYS A 510 -11.36 3.03 -13.20
N ALA A 511 -12.13 2.81 -12.11
CA ALA A 511 -13.19 1.80 -12.05
C ALA A 511 -14.33 2.09 -13.07
N SER A 512 -14.64 3.34 -13.31
CA SER A 512 -15.65 3.74 -14.31
C SER A 512 -15.15 3.61 -15.75
N TYR A 513 -13.85 3.75 -15.96
CA TYR A 513 -13.21 3.60 -17.26
C TYR A 513 -13.20 2.15 -17.73
N ARG A 514 -12.80 1.19 -16.87
CA ARG A 514 -12.70 -0.24 -17.20
C ARG A 514 -14.05 -0.90 -17.35
N LYS A 515 -14.35 -1.43 -18.54
CA LYS A 515 -15.64 -2.05 -18.90
C LYS A 515 -15.52 -3.56 -19.04
N GLU A 516 -14.92 -4.21 -18.05
CA GLU A 516 -14.80 -5.65 -17.86
C GLU A 516 -14.78 -5.98 -16.38
N SER A 517 -14.80 -7.26 -16.03
CA SER A 517 -14.42 -7.75 -14.70
C SER A 517 -13.15 -8.58 -14.81
N ARG A 518 -12.12 -8.19 -14.02
CA ARG A 518 -10.80 -8.80 -14.02
C ARG A 518 -10.17 -8.66 -12.64
N GLY A 519 -9.64 -9.75 -12.09
CA GLY A 519 -9.00 -9.76 -10.79
C GLY A 519 -9.86 -9.10 -9.71
N LEU A 520 -9.34 -8.03 -9.13
CA LEU A 520 -9.99 -7.28 -8.05
C LEU A 520 -11.09 -6.32 -8.51
N HIS A 521 -11.18 -6.01 -9.81
CA HIS A 521 -12.24 -5.18 -10.35
C HIS A 521 -13.42 -6.03 -10.84
N TYR A 522 -14.54 -5.95 -10.12
CA TYR A 522 -15.78 -6.64 -10.49
C TYR A 522 -16.93 -5.66 -10.68
N ASN A 523 -17.53 -5.64 -11.89
CA ASN A 523 -18.64 -4.77 -12.26
C ASN A 523 -19.83 -5.59 -12.77
N LEU A 524 -20.99 -5.41 -12.16
CA LEU A 524 -22.21 -6.17 -12.46
C LEU A 524 -22.67 -6.03 -13.91
N GLU A 525 -22.45 -4.88 -14.55
CA GLU A 525 -22.82 -4.67 -15.95
C GLU A 525 -21.80 -5.24 -16.94
N TYR A 526 -20.60 -5.57 -16.47
CA TYR A 526 -19.52 -6.13 -17.29
C TYR A 526 -18.90 -7.34 -16.55
N PRO A 527 -19.65 -8.44 -16.31
CA PRO A 527 -19.19 -9.53 -15.44
C PRO A 527 -18.08 -10.39 -16.07
N GLY A 528 -17.86 -10.29 -17.37
CA GLY A 528 -16.85 -11.05 -18.11
C GLY A 528 -15.56 -10.25 -18.33
N ARG A 529 -14.48 -11.00 -18.57
CA ARG A 529 -13.19 -10.50 -19.03
C ARG A 529 -13.22 -10.23 -20.53
N ASP A 530 -12.55 -9.17 -20.98
CA ASP A 530 -12.45 -8.78 -22.40
C ASP A 530 -10.98 -8.48 -22.76
N ASP A 531 -10.24 -9.53 -23.13
CA ASP A 531 -8.81 -9.42 -23.48
C ASP A 531 -8.55 -8.65 -24.77
N ILE A 532 -9.56 -8.44 -25.62
CA ILE A 532 -9.39 -7.70 -26.86
C ILE A 532 -9.27 -6.20 -26.58
N LYS A 533 -10.12 -5.67 -25.69
CA LYS A 533 -10.19 -4.22 -25.42
C LYS A 533 -9.43 -3.80 -24.17
N TRP A 534 -9.35 -4.68 -23.16
CA TRP A 534 -8.96 -4.34 -21.80
C TRP A 534 -7.70 -5.04 -21.28
N HIS A 535 -6.99 -5.82 -22.12
CA HIS A 535 -5.68 -6.38 -21.78
C HIS A 535 -4.61 -5.26 -21.77
N LYS A 536 -4.82 -4.25 -20.94
CA LYS A 536 -3.97 -3.07 -20.79
C LYS A 536 -4.21 -2.39 -19.45
N ASP A 537 -3.21 -1.64 -19.00
CA ASP A 537 -3.33 -0.77 -17.83
C ASP A 537 -4.34 0.35 -18.07
N SER A 538 -5.12 0.70 -17.04
CA SER A 538 -5.81 1.98 -16.97
C SER A 538 -4.80 3.06 -16.59
N ARG A 539 -4.79 4.18 -17.33
CA ARG A 539 -3.84 5.27 -17.10
C ARG A 539 -4.59 6.56 -16.86
N ILE A 540 -4.20 7.31 -15.83
CA ILE A 540 -4.75 8.61 -15.53
C ILE A 540 -3.60 9.58 -15.18
N ARG A 541 -3.68 10.77 -15.74
CA ARG A 541 -2.73 11.86 -15.48
C ARG A 541 -3.51 13.15 -15.33
N ARG A 542 -3.06 14.03 -14.45
CA ARG A 542 -3.65 15.36 -14.38
C ARG A 542 -3.38 16.09 -15.70
N SER A 543 -4.46 16.37 -16.45
CA SER A 543 -4.36 17.26 -17.59
C SER A 543 -4.25 18.69 -17.07
N PHE A 544 -3.13 19.32 -17.35
CA PHE A 544 -3.03 20.77 -17.24
C PHE A 544 -3.67 21.38 -18.51
N LEU A 545 -5.00 21.27 -18.63
CA LEU A 545 -5.72 22.01 -19.66
C LEU A 545 -5.68 23.49 -19.27
N VAL A 546 -5.09 24.24 -20.14
CA VAL A 546 -5.16 25.69 -20.24
C VAL A 546 -6.56 26.11 -20.64
#